data_b2ac3be23ba34cbbe57a2b8f5b8fe38a
#
_entry.id   b2ac3be23ba34cbbe57a2b8f5b8fe38a
#
_cell.length_a   1.000
_cell.length_b   1.000
_cell.length_c   1.000
_cell.angle_alpha   90.00
_cell.angle_beta   90.00
_cell.angle_gamma   90.00
#
_symmetry.space_group_name_H-M   'P 1'
#
loop_
_entity.id
_entity.type
_entity.pdbx_description
1 polymer ?
#
loop_
_entity_poly.entity_id
_entity_poly.type
_entity_poly.pdbx_seq_one_letter_code
_entity_poly.pdbx_strand_id
1 'polypeptide(L)'
;MRMKWGIIAGVLGGIAAAEAGGNAYFYRRTMMRYNAKKERTMKMSGVDWESYYSFMKPRGEWMRAQTHEDVWIKSDDGLRLHATYFPGIDGSNTDKAVICFHGYTSEAMSDYGSISNYYLKKGYSMLLVDARAHGQSEGKIHRLRLQGPL
;
A
#
# COMPACT_ATOMS: atom_id res chain seq x y z
N MET A 1 -3.50 56.39 3.34
CA MET A 1 -2.44 55.42 3.71
C MET A 1 -2.99 54.13 4.39
N ARG A 2 -4.05 54.18 5.17
CA ARG A 2 -4.67 52.98 5.82
C ARG A 2 -5.19 51.91 4.86
N MET A 3 -5.69 52.28 3.68
CA MET A 3 -6.28 51.33 2.70
C MET A 3 -5.25 50.39 2.06
N LYS A 4 -3.99 50.83 1.91
CA LYS A 4 -2.89 49.99 1.35
C LYS A 4 -2.49 48.83 2.28
N TRP A 5 -2.53 49.01 3.58
CA TRP A 5 -2.19 47.99 4.58
C TRP A 5 -3.25 46.88 4.63
N GLY A 6 -4.54 47.19 4.47
CA GLY A 6 -5.58 46.21 4.40
C GLY A 6 -5.48 45.28 3.18
N ILE A 7 -5.10 45.83 2.01
CA ILE A 7 -4.87 45.03 0.80
C ILE A 7 -3.65 44.14 0.99
N ILE A 8 -2.55 44.64 1.53
CA ILE A 8 -1.34 43.83 1.78
C ILE A 8 -1.63 42.69 2.76
N ALA A 9 -2.33 42.98 3.86
CA ALA A 9 -2.72 41.95 4.83
C ALA A 9 -3.65 40.91 4.21
N GLY A 10 -4.58 41.29 3.35
CA GLY A 10 -5.46 40.36 2.61
C GLY A 10 -4.69 39.48 1.66
N VAL A 11 -3.74 40.02 0.91
CA VAL A 11 -2.90 39.24 -0.01
C VAL A 11 -2.02 38.25 0.77
N LEU A 12 -1.34 38.70 1.83
CA LEU A 12 -0.52 37.81 2.66
C LEU A 12 -1.35 36.71 3.33
N GLY A 13 -2.55 37.02 3.84
CA GLY A 13 -3.48 36.05 4.39
C GLY A 13 -3.95 35.04 3.36
N GLY A 14 -4.21 35.50 2.14
CA GLY A 14 -4.58 34.58 1.02
C GLY A 14 -3.46 33.61 0.64
N ILE A 15 -2.23 34.11 0.58
CA ILE A 15 -1.06 33.24 0.30
C ILE A 15 -0.87 32.21 1.41
N ALA A 16 -0.90 32.65 2.68
CA ALA A 16 -0.75 31.74 3.82
C ALA A 16 -1.86 30.66 3.85
N ALA A 17 -3.10 31.03 3.54
CA ALA A 17 -4.22 30.08 3.46
C ALA A 17 -4.04 29.09 2.30
N ALA A 18 -3.55 29.54 1.15
CA ALA A 18 -3.26 28.68 0.00
C ALA A 18 -2.13 27.69 0.29
N GLU A 19 -1.05 28.15 0.95
CA GLU A 19 0.04 27.27 1.40
C GLU A 19 -0.45 26.23 2.42
N ALA A 20 -1.19 26.64 3.45
CA ALA A 20 -1.72 25.73 4.45
C ALA A 20 -2.66 24.71 3.83
N GLY A 21 -3.55 25.13 2.93
CA GLY A 21 -4.46 24.26 2.20
C GLY A 21 -3.73 23.28 1.27
N GLY A 22 -2.73 23.77 0.54
CA GLY A 22 -1.88 22.94 -0.32
C GLY A 22 -1.12 21.89 0.48
N ASN A 23 -0.46 22.29 1.56
CA ASN A 23 0.27 21.37 2.45
C ASN A 23 -0.66 20.32 3.07
N ALA A 24 -1.84 20.72 3.56
CA ALA A 24 -2.82 19.80 4.10
C ALA A 24 -3.33 18.81 3.05
N TYR A 25 -3.58 19.28 1.83
CA TYR A 25 -3.99 18.43 0.71
C TYR A 25 -2.91 17.40 0.38
N PHE A 26 -1.65 17.81 0.18
CA PHE A 26 -0.54 16.91 -0.12
C PHE A 26 -0.28 15.93 1.02
N TYR A 27 -0.29 16.40 2.28
CA TYR A 27 -0.14 15.52 3.44
C TYR A 27 -1.21 14.43 3.48
N ARG A 28 -2.47 14.82 3.31
CA ARG A 28 -3.58 13.83 3.27
C ARG A 28 -3.46 12.88 2.09
N ARG A 29 -3.05 13.38 0.94
CA ARG A 29 -2.92 12.60 -0.29
C ARG A 29 -1.79 11.59 -0.24
N THR A 30 -0.68 11.93 0.42
CA THR A 30 0.54 11.13 0.46
C THR A 30 0.69 10.33 1.75
N MET A 31 0.38 10.88 2.88
CA MET A 31 0.69 10.28 4.19
C MET A 31 -0.47 9.54 4.85
N MET A 32 -1.72 9.87 4.49
CA MET A 32 -2.86 9.21 5.12
C MET A 32 -3.26 7.93 4.40
N ARG A 33 -3.81 6.99 5.20
CA ARG A 33 -4.33 5.72 4.71
C ARG A 33 -5.18 5.89 3.46
N TYR A 34 -4.80 5.20 2.40
CA TYR A 34 -5.56 5.15 1.17
C TYR A 34 -6.79 4.27 1.34
N ASN A 35 -7.95 4.74 0.88
CA ASN A 35 -9.14 3.91 0.86
C ASN A 35 -9.13 3.04 -0.41
N ALA A 36 -8.77 1.77 -0.26
CA ALA A 36 -8.65 0.81 -1.35
C ALA A 36 -9.96 0.54 -2.13
N LYS A 37 -11.12 0.99 -1.60
CA LYS A 37 -12.42 0.85 -2.29
C LYS A 37 -12.53 1.67 -3.58
N LYS A 38 -11.59 2.56 -3.86
CA LYS A 38 -11.54 3.33 -5.09
C LYS A 38 -10.56 2.65 -6.05
N GLU A 39 -11.08 1.93 -7.04
CA GLU A 39 -10.26 1.35 -8.10
C GLU A 39 -9.32 2.42 -8.69
N ARG A 40 -8.03 2.13 -8.65
CA ARG A 40 -7.03 2.95 -9.33
C ARG A 40 -7.04 2.60 -10.81
N THR A 41 -7.77 3.33 -11.60
CA THR A 41 -7.56 3.37 -13.05
C THR A 41 -6.31 4.21 -13.32
N MET A 42 -5.12 3.65 -13.16
CA MET A 42 -3.91 4.25 -13.70
C MET A 42 -3.85 3.95 -15.20
N LYS A 43 -4.46 4.80 -15.98
CA LYS A 43 -4.27 4.80 -17.44
C LYS A 43 -2.98 5.57 -17.76
N MET A 44 -1.86 4.87 -17.77
CA MET A 44 -0.63 5.42 -18.32
C MET A 44 -0.69 5.32 -19.85
N SER A 45 -0.36 6.40 -20.54
CA SER A 45 -0.26 6.43 -21.99
C SER A 45 0.80 5.45 -22.48
N GLY A 46 0.52 4.70 -23.55
CA GLY A 46 1.48 3.77 -24.15
C GLY A 46 1.56 2.37 -23.52
N VAL A 47 0.70 2.04 -22.56
CA VAL A 47 0.62 0.69 -21.97
C VAL A 47 -0.60 -0.03 -22.55
N ASP A 48 -0.41 -1.26 -23.03
CA ASP A 48 -1.51 -2.17 -23.36
C ASP A 48 -2.10 -2.76 -22.08
N TRP A 49 -3.07 -2.04 -21.53
CA TRP A 49 -3.74 -2.45 -20.27
C TRP A 49 -4.61 -3.69 -20.45
N GLU A 50 -5.11 -3.97 -21.62
CA GLU A 50 -5.95 -5.14 -21.90
C GLU A 50 -5.11 -6.41 -21.79
N SER A 51 -3.99 -6.47 -22.47
CA SER A 51 -3.04 -7.59 -22.36
C SER A 51 -2.51 -7.73 -20.93
N TYR A 52 -2.20 -6.63 -20.25
CA TYR A 52 -1.76 -6.66 -18.86
C TYR A 52 -2.81 -7.28 -17.94
N TYR A 53 -4.05 -6.80 -17.98
CA TYR A 53 -5.11 -7.31 -17.11
C TYR A 53 -5.53 -8.74 -17.45
N SER A 54 -5.57 -9.10 -18.72
CA SER A 54 -5.88 -10.48 -19.13
C SER A 54 -4.86 -11.48 -18.60
N PHE A 55 -3.60 -11.06 -18.45
CA PHE A 55 -2.53 -11.87 -17.87
C PHE A 55 -2.57 -11.90 -16.33
N MET A 56 -2.79 -10.73 -15.69
CA MET A 56 -2.67 -10.58 -14.23
C MET A 56 -3.90 -11.07 -13.47
N LYS A 57 -5.11 -10.79 -14.01
CA LYS A 57 -6.36 -11.07 -13.32
C LYS A 57 -6.58 -12.55 -13.01
N PRO A 58 -6.47 -13.49 -13.96
CA PRO A 58 -6.66 -14.92 -13.64
C PRO A 58 -5.66 -15.44 -12.61
N ARG A 59 -4.43 -14.91 -12.61
CA ARG A 59 -3.39 -15.29 -11.64
C ARG A 59 -3.70 -14.79 -10.24
N GLY A 60 -4.17 -13.57 -10.11
CA GLY A 60 -4.61 -13.01 -8.84
C GLY A 60 -5.84 -13.74 -8.28
N GLU A 61 -6.80 -14.10 -9.14
CA GLU A 61 -7.97 -14.89 -8.76
C GLU A 61 -7.57 -16.29 -8.30
N TRP A 62 -6.68 -16.95 -9.03
CA TRP A 62 -6.13 -18.23 -8.64
C TRP A 62 -5.45 -18.17 -7.28
N MET A 63 -4.65 -17.13 -7.02
CA MET A 63 -3.96 -16.92 -5.74
C MET A 63 -4.95 -16.78 -4.58
N ARG A 64 -6.00 -15.98 -4.76
CA ARG A 64 -7.04 -15.79 -3.73
C ARG A 64 -7.82 -17.07 -3.41
N ALA A 65 -7.88 -18.01 -4.35
CA ALA A 65 -8.54 -19.30 -4.16
C ALA A 65 -7.68 -20.34 -3.42
N GLN A 66 -6.39 -20.05 -3.20
CA GLN A 66 -5.53 -20.99 -2.47
C GLN A 66 -5.82 -20.96 -0.96
N THR A 67 -5.55 -22.07 -0.30
CA THR A 67 -5.57 -22.14 1.17
C THR A 67 -4.59 -21.11 1.74
N HIS A 68 -5.04 -20.32 2.69
CA HIS A 68 -4.22 -19.30 3.34
C HIS A 68 -4.67 -19.09 4.78
N GLU A 69 -3.81 -18.43 5.54
CA GLU A 69 -4.04 -18.06 6.94
C GLU A 69 -3.77 -16.56 7.12
N ASP A 70 -4.65 -15.88 7.85
CA ASP A 70 -4.42 -14.51 8.29
C ASP A 70 -3.52 -14.51 9.52
N VAL A 71 -2.34 -13.92 9.40
CA VAL A 71 -1.36 -13.78 10.47
C VAL A 71 -1.39 -12.37 11.02
N TRP A 72 -1.43 -12.25 12.34
CA TRP A 72 -1.48 -10.98 13.05
C TRP A 72 -0.35 -10.85 14.04
N ILE A 73 0.33 -9.71 14.01
CA ILE A 73 1.33 -9.34 15.02
C ILE A 73 0.96 -7.98 15.62
N LYS A 74 1.42 -7.74 16.85
CA LYS A 74 1.29 -6.43 17.48
C LYS A 74 2.61 -5.67 17.36
N SER A 75 2.55 -4.45 16.84
CA SER A 75 3.71 -3.55 16.77
C SER A 75 4.01 -2.93 18.14
N ASP A 76 5.22 -2.37 18.31
CA ASP A 76 5.67 -1.74 19.56
C ASP A 76 4.74 -0.64 20.06
N ASP A 77 4.07 0.06 19.17
CA ASP A 77 3.09 1.11 19.50
C ASP A 77 1.63 0.59 19.55
N GLY A 78 1.47 -0.73 19.60
CA GLY A 78 0.22 -1.40 19.92
C GLY A 78 -0.73 -1.65 18.75
N LEU A 79 -0.38 -1.28 17.53
CA LEU A 79 -1.21 -1.55 16.35
C LEU A 79 -1.14 -3.03 15.95
N ARG A 80 -2.27 -3.58 15.51
CA ARG A 80 -2.30 -4.91 14.91
C ARG A 80 -1.89 -4.81 13.44
N LEU A 81 -0.86 -5.56 13.07
CA LEU A 81 -0.36 -5.66 11.71
C LEU A 81 -0.74 -7.02 11.14
N HIS A 82 -1.16 -7.02 9.90
CA HIS A 82 -1.68 -8.17 9.18
C HIS A 82 -0.69 -8.66 8.12
N ALA A 83 -0.70 -9.95 7.89
CA ALA A 83 -0.12 -10.58 6.72
C ALA A 83 -0.96 -11.80 6.34
N THR A 84 -1.00 -12.14 5.06
CA THR A 84 -1.61 -13.39 4.59
C THR A 84 -0.51 -14.39 4.30
N TYR A 85 -0.57 -15.55 4.97
CA TYR A 85 0.35 -16.66 4.76
C TYR A 85 -0.27 -17.69 3.83
N PHE A 86 0.48 -18.08 2.82
CA PHE A 86 0.14 -19.14 1.88
C PHE A 86 1.17 -20.26 2.00
N PRO A 87 0.79 -21.49 2.39
CA PRO A 87 1.70 -22.63 2.38
C PRO A 87 2.05 -23.02 0.94
N GLY A 88 3.27 -23.51 0.75
CA GLY A 88 3.71 -24.04 -0.55
C GLY A 88 2.86 -25.25 -0.99
N ILE A 89 2.58 -25.33 -2.28
CA ILE A 89 1.64 -26.34 -2.82
C ILE A 89 2.29 -27.69 -3.04
N ASP A 90 3.55 -27.72 -3.49
CA ASP A 90 4.31 -28.96 -3.65
C ASP A 90 5.42 -29.05 -2.61
N GLY A 91 5.80 -30.25 -2.17
CA GLY A 91 6.71 -30.47 -1.05
C GLY A 91 8.19 -30.15 -1.31
N SER A 92 8.58 -29.64 -2.47
CA SER A 92 9.99 -29.56 -2.88
C SER A 92 10.79 -28.41 -2.22
N ASN A 93 10.14 -27.37 -1.70
CA ASN A 93 10.79 -26.23 -1.05
C ASN A 93 10.02 -25.76 0.19
N THR A 94 9.37 -26.63 0.92
CA THR A 94 8.52 -26.29 2.07
C THR A 94 9.28 -25.73 3.27
N ASP A 95 10.59 -25.89 3.29
CA ASP A 95 11.52 -25.28 4.26
C ASP A 95 11.85 -23.80 3.95
N LYS A 96 11.36 -23.28 2.83
CA LYS A 96 11.67 -21.93 2.35
C LYS A 96 10.41 -21.08 2.26
N ALA A 97 10.55 -19.82 2.64
CA ALA A 97 9.48 -18.83 2.54
C ALA A 97 9.95 -17.57 1.81
N VAL A 98 9.02 -16.97 1.08
CA VAL A 98 9.20 -15.64 0.44
C VAL A 98 8.32 -14.64 1.18
N ILE A 99 8.94 -13.59 1.73
CA ILE A 99 8.23 -12.50 2.38
C ILE A 99 8.12 -11.33 1.41
N CYS A 100 6.90 -10.87 1.15
CA CYS A 100 6.59 -9.84 0.18
C CYS A 100 6.09 -8.58 0.86
N PHE A 101 6.79 -7.46 0.65
CA PHE A 101 6.38 -6.14 1.10
C PHE A 101 5.94 -5.31 -0.10
N HIS A 102 4.70 -4.86 -0.09
CA HIS A 102 4.12 -4.08 -1.18
C HIS A 102 4.68 -2.66 -1.28
N GLY A 103 4.49 -2.04 -2.44
CA GLY A 103 4.88 -0.66 -2.70
C GLY A 103 4.07 0.38 -1.93
N TYR A 104 4.57 1.61 -1.92
CA TYR A 104 3.89 2.75 -1.32
C TYR A 104 2.50 2.95 -1.93
N THR A 105 1.48 3.13 -1.09
CA THR A 105 0.07 3.28 -1.49
C THR A 105 -0.52 2.09 -2.27
N SER A 106 0.03 0.89 -2.12
CA SER A 106 -0.50 -0.36 -2.65
C SER A 106 -0.92 -1.30 -1.51
N GLU A 107 -1.18 -2.54 -1.82
CA GLU A 107 -1.45 -3.63 -0.88
C GLU A 107 -0.83 -4.93 -1.40
N ALA A 108 -0.51 -5.83 -0.48
CA ALA A 108 0.30 -7.00 -0.79
C ALA A 108 -0.32 -7.91 -1.86
N MET A 109 -1.62 -8.14 -1.80
CA MET A 109 -2.31 -8.98 -2.78
C MET A 109 -2.37 -8.33 -4.17
N SER A 110 -2.46 -7.00 -4.25
CA SER A 110 -2.45 -6.27 -5.53
C SER A 110 -1.10 -6.33 -6.21
N ASP A 111 -0.01 -6.21 -5.46
CA ASP A 111 1.33 -6.20 -6.02
C ASP A 111 1.84 -7.61 -6.33
N TYR A 112 1.55 -8.59 -5.47
CA TYR A 112 2.16 -9.91 -5.53
C TYR A 112 1.21 -11.05 -5.91
N GLY A 113 -0.10 -10.86 -5.85
CA GLY A 113 -1.07 -11.92 -6.09
C GLY A 113 -0.90 -12.64 -7.42
N SER A 114 -0.46 -11.94 -8.46
CA SER A 114 -0.28 -12.53 -9.80
C SER A 114 1.05 -13.27 -9.98
N ILE A 115 2.11 -12.87 -9.29
CA ILE A 115 3.43 -13.51 -9.40
C ILE A 115 3.65 -14.60 -8.36
N SER A 116 2.90 -14.58 -7.28
CA SER A 116 3.01 -15.54 -6.18
C SER A 116 2.73 -16.97 -6.60
N ASN A 117 1.90 -17.18 -7.64
CA ASN A 117 1.60 -18.51 -8.14
C ASN A 117 2.86 -19.26 -8.64
N TYR A 118 3.86 -18.54 -9.13
CA TYR A 118 5.14 -19.13 -9.52
C TYR A 118 5.86 -19.76 -8.32
N TYR A 119 5.94 -19.03 -7.21
CA TYR A 119 6.62 -19.50 -6.01
C TYR A 119 5.86 -20.62 -5.30
N LEU A 120 4.54 -20.47 -5.15
CA LEU A 120 3.70 -21.51 -4.52
C LEU A 120 3.76 -22.85 -5.27
N LYS A 121 3.71 -22.80 -6.61
CA LYS A 121 3.83 -24.02 -7.44
C LYS A 121 5.21 -24.67 -7.40
N LYS A 122 6.22 -23.95 -6.92
CA LYS A 122 7.56 -24.47 -6.66
C LYS A 122 7.77 -24.90 -5.20
N GLY A 123 6.72 -24.92 -4.40
CA GLY A 123 6.74 -25.37 -3.02
C GLY A 123 7.18 -24.30 -1.99
N TYR A 124 7.48 -23.08 -2.42
CA TYR A 124 7.79 -22.01 -1.47
C TYR A 124 6.52 -21.57 -0.74
N SER A 125 6.61 -21.42 0.56
CA SER A 125 5.60 -20.68 1.31
C SER A 125 5.73 -19.17 1.05
N MET A 126 4.61 -18.44 1.11
CA MET A 126 4.62 -16.99 0.89
C MET A 126 3.92 -16.26 2.02
N LEU A 127 4.53 -15.15 2.46
CA LEU A 127 3.94 -14.23 3.42
C LEU A 127 3.75 -12.87 2.74
N LEU A 128 2.51 -12.51 2.47
CA LEU A 128 2.13 -11.23 1.90
C LEU A 128 1.82 -10.26 3.03
N VAL A 129 2.71 -9.29 3.27
CA VAL A 129 2.65 -8.39 4.43
C VAL A 129 1.91 -7.12 4.06
N ASP A 130 0.87 -6.80 4.81
CA ASP A 130 0.24 -5.49 4.78
C ASP A 130 1.00 -4.52 5.69
N ALA A 131 1.68 -3.56 5.11
CA ALA A 131 2.37 -2.53 5.88
C ALA A 131 1.37 -1.70 6.71
N ARG A 132 1.86 -1.01 7.74
CA ARG A 132 1.07 -0.09 8.56
C ARG A 132 0.21 0.84 7.70
N ALA A 133 -1.06 0.99 8.04
CA ALA A 133 -2.06 1.78 7.33
C ALA A 133 -2.39 1.30 5.90
N HIS A 134 -2.03 0.06 5.56
CA HIS A 134 -2.37 -0.59 4.29
C HIS A 134 -3.17 -1.87 4.54
N GLY A 135 -3.87 -2.35 3.52
CA GLY A 135 -4.64 -3.58 3.56
C GLY A 135 -5.49 -3.72 4.83
N GLN A 136 -5.32 -4.82 5.55
CA GLN A 136 -6.00 -5.09 6.82
C GLN A 136 -5.21 -4.59 8.05
N SER A 137 -3.95 -4.17 7.91
CA SER A 137 -3.15 -3.61 9.00
C SER A 137 -3.75 -2.32 9.55
N GLU A 138 -3.68 -2.14 10.87
CA GLU A 138 -4.12 -0.92 11.53
C GLU A 138 -3.19 0.27 11.25
N GLY A 139 -3.68 1.46 11.52
CA GLY A 139 -2.96 2.72 11.36
C GLY A 139 -3.70 3.69 10.45
N LYS A 140 -3.40 4.98 10.59
CA LYS A 140 -4.00 6.07 9.81
C LYS A 140 -2.99 6.75 8.89
N ILE A 141 -1.71 6.63 9.23
CA ILE A 141 -0.61 7.32 8.55
C ILE A 141 0.39 6.29 8.05
N HIS A 142 0.77 6.40 6.80
CA HIS A 142 1.87 5.64 6.20
C HIS A 142 3.18 6.14 6.82
N ARG A 143 3.66 5.47 7.86
CA ARG A 143 4.92 5.82 8.50
C ARG A 143 6.03 4.93 8.00
N LEU A 144 6.90 5.47 7.18
CA LEU A 144 8.27 4.99 7.09
C LEU A 144 8.98 5.46 8.36
N ARG A 145 8.93 4.65 9.42
CA ARG A 145 9.76 4.90 10.59
C ARG A 145 11.17 4.42 10.25
N LEU A 146 12.00 5.31 9.79
CA LEU A 146 13.42 5.15 9.97
C LEU A 146 13.63 5.20 11.48
N GLN A 147 13.92 4.07 12.11
CA GLN A 147 14.39 4.08 13.48
C GLN A 147 15.70 4.85 13.44
N GLY A 148 15.71 5.98 14.15
CA GLY A 148 16.95 6.67 14.44
C GLY A 148 17.90 5.75 15.22
N PRO A 149 19.19 6.13 15.34
CA PRO A 149 20.19 5.29 15.94
C PRO A 149 19.76 4.85 17.35
N LEU A 150 20.09 3.59 17.64
CA LEU A 150 20.03 3.00 18.95
C LEU A 150 20.91 3.81 19.92
#